data_29b50ab684793636b8eeadee22fdce09
#
_entry.id   29b50ab684793636b8eeadee22fdce09
#
_cell.length_a   1.000
_cell.length_b   1.000
_cell.length_c   1.000
_cell.angle_alpha   90.00
_cell.angle_beta   90.00
_cell.angle_gamma   90.00
#
_symmetry.space_group_name_H-M   'P 1'
#
loop_
_entity.id
_entity.type
_entity.pdbx_description
1 polymer ?
#
loop_
_entity_poly.entity_id
_entity_poly.type
_entity_poly.pdbx_seq_one_letter_code
_entity_poly.pdbx_strand_id
1 'polypeptide(L)'
;VYCGYPVVSGSQIYFMYTGNSERHGVPSGTAFGLATMRLDGFVSVEAEGFMEGILVTRPHHWHAAEVRVNVHALHGGLKVQLQDEMGHAFAGFGDADCQPICADAIDEVVTWKGGDVRSLQGRMVALKFTFCPEDKLYSYTLTPSGTA
;
A
#
# COMPACT_ATOMS: atom_id res chain seq x y z
N VAL A 1 -29.58 -6.20 -4.90
CA VAL A 1 -28.37 -6.75 -4.25
C VAL A 1 -28.32 -6.21 -2.84
N TYR A 2 -28.14 -7.07 -1.86
CA TYR A 2 -27.92 -6.71 -0.46
C TYR A 2 -26.56 -7.27 -0.05
N CYS A 3 -25.73 -6.45 0.60
CA CYS A 3 -24.42 -6.86 1.08
C CYS A 3 -24.45 -6.92 2.62
N GLY A 4 -23.89 -7.99 3.16
CA GLY A 4 -23.64 -8.12 4.61
C GLY A 4 -22.44 -7.28 5.04
N TYR A 5 -22.14 -7.31 6.35
CA TYR A 5 -20.92 -6.71 6.86
C TYR A 5 -19.69 -7.46 6.33
N PRO A 6 -18.62 -6.74 5.94
CA PRO A 6 -17.38 -7.39 5.51
C PRO A 6 -16.74 -8.14 6.68
N VAL A 7 -16.13 -9.27 6.36
CA VAL A 7 -15.35 -10.07 7.32
C VAL A 7 -13.91 -10.08 6.87
N VAL A 8 -13.00 -9.66 7.75
CA VAL A 8 -11.55 -9.73 7.51
C VAL A 8 -11.04 -11.06 8.02
N SER A 9 -10.34 -11.80 7.18
CA SER A 9 -9.64 -13.04 7.55
C SER A 9 -8.31 -13.14 6.82
N GLY A 10 -7.22 -13.11 7.58
CA GLY A 10 -5.87 -13.07 7.03
C GLY A 10 -5.66 -11.85 6.14
N SER A 11 -5.22 -12.07 4.92
CA SER A 11 -4.91 -11.06 3.92
C SER A 11 -6.11 -10.61 3.08
N GLN A 12 -7.32 -11.06 3.40
CA GLN A 12 -8.50 -10.83 2.56
C GLN A 12 -9.69 -10.29 3.35
N ILE A 13 -10.51 -9.54 2.62
CA ILE A 13 -11.83 -9.08 3.05
C ILE A 13 -12.86 -9.88 2.25
N TYR A 14 -13.84 -10.43 2.94
CA TYR A 14 -14.94 -11.23 2.39
C TYR A 14 -16.24 -10.45 2.47
N PHE A 15 -16.96 -10.36 1.37
CA PHE A 15 -18.27 -9.73 1.26
C PHE A 15 -19.29 -10.78 0.86
N MET A 16 -20.18 -11.12 1.77
CA MET A 16 -21.33 -11.96 1.46
C MET A 16 -22.47 -11.08 0.92
N TYR A 17 -23.01 -11.43 -0.21
CA TYR A 17 -24.10 -10.68 -0.84
C TYR A 17 -25.19 -11.60 -1.38
N THR A 18 -26.38 -11.02 -1.58
CA THR A 18 -27.48 -11.66 -2.28
C THR A 18 -27.80 -10.92 -3.56
N GLY A 19 -28.08 -11.67 -4.60
CA GLY A 19 -28.53 -11.16 -5.89
C GLY A 19 -29.87 -11.77 -6.29
N ASN A 20 -30.69 -11.00 -6.98
CA ASN A 20 -31.94 -11.46 -7.56
C ASN A 20 -31.85 -11.39 -9.08
N SER A 21 -32.50 -12.34 -9.77
CA SER A 21 -32.51 -12.42 -11.24
C SER A 21 -33.44 -11.37 -11.89
N GLU A 22 -34.40 -10.85 -11.14
CA GLU A 22 -35.41 -9.94 -11.63
C GLU A 22 -35.37 -8.54 -10.99
N ARG A 23 -36.15 -7.62 -11.55
CA ARG A 23 -36.29 -6.27 -11.01
C ARG A 23 -37.04 -6.29 -9.68
N HIS A 24 -36.84 -5.23 -8.90
CA HIS A 24 -37.56 -5.03 -7.64
C HIS A 24 -39.07 -5.12 -7.82
N GLY A 25 -39.76 -5.89 -6.97
CA GLY A 25 -41.22 -6.09 -7.00
C GLY A 25 -41.70 -7.23 -7.92
N VAL A 26 -40.82 -7.93 -8.62
CA VAL A 26 -41.14 -9.13 -9.40
C VAL A 26 -40.62 -10.36 -8.61
N PRO A 27 -41.44 -11.44 -8.49
CA PRO A 27 -40.99 -12.69 -7.91
C PRO A 27 -39.73 -13.19 -8.64
N SER A 28 -38.66 -13.45 -7.90
CA SER A 28 -37.39 -13.82 -8.50
C SER A 28 -36.66 -14.86 -7.68
N GLY A 29 -35.78 -15.61 -8.32
CA GLY A 29 -34.79 -16.45 -7.63
C GLY A 29 -33.78 -15.58 -6.92
N THR A 30 -33.48 -15.92 -5.67
CA THR A 30 -32.40 -15.28 -4.88
C THR A 30 -31.20 -16.22 -4.84
N ALA A 31 -30.03 -15.69 -5.13
CA ALA A 31 -28.76 -16.39 -5.01
C ALA A 31 -27.86 -15.69 -3.99
N PHE A 32 -27.05 -16.48 -3.29
CA PHE A 32 -25.98 -15.97 -2.43
C PHE A 32 -24.67 -15.97 -3.20
N GLY A 33 -23.89 -14.92 -3.03
CA GLY A 33 -22.58 -14.78 -3.61
C GLY A 33 -21.55 -14.39 -2.55
N LEU A 34 -20.29 -14.68 -2.86
CA LEU A 34 -19.14 -14.27 -2.08
C LEU A 34 -18.20 -13.50 -3.00
N ALA A 35 -17.89 -12.28 -2.64
CA ALA A 35 -16.82 -11.50 -3.24
C ALA A 35 -15.65 -11.40 -2.26
N THR A 36 -14.45 -11.42 -2.79
CA THR A 36 -13.23 -11.27 -2.00
C THR A 36 -12.39 -10.13 -2.53
N MET A 37 -11.65 -9.49 -1.63
CA MET A 37 -10.71 -8.44 -1.96
C MET A 37 -9.51 -8.53 -1.02
N ARG A 38 -8.33 -8.12 -1.51
CA ARG A 38 -7.16 -8.03 -0.63
C ARG A 38 -7.42 -7.03 0.50
N LEU A 39 -6.79 -7.22 1.65
CA LEU A 39 -6.85 -6.27 2.76
C LEU A 39 -6.33 -4.90 2.26
N ASP A 40 -7.04 -3.82 2.61
CA ASP A 40 -6.79 -2.44 2.17
C ASP A 40 -6.76 -2.25 0.64
N GLY A 41 -7.38 -3.16 -0.11
CA GLY A 41 -7.35 -3.18 -1.57
C GLY A 41 -8.42 -2.35 -2.27
N PHE A 42 -9.12 -1.43 -1.57
CA PHE A 42 -10.22 -0.64 -2.15
C PHE A 42 -9.75 0.33 -3.23
N VAL A 43 -8.53 0.85 -3.11
CA VAL A 43 -7.93 1.81 -4.02
C VAL A 43 -6.45 1.49 -4.18
N SER A 44 -5.90 1.72 -5.35
CA SER A 44 -4.47 1.69 -5.61
C SER A 44 -4.03 2.96 -6.33
N VAL A 45 -2.76 3.29 -6.18
CA VAL A 45 -2.05 4.24 -7.05
C VAL A 45 -1.21 3.43 -8.01
N GLU A 46 -1.31 3.74 -9.29
CA GLU A 46 -0.53 3.11 -10.36
C GLU A 46 -0.02 4.15 -11.35
N ALA A 47 1.02 3.83 -12.09
CA ALA A 47 1.55 4.70 -13.14
C ALA A 47 0.67 4.61 -14.38
N GLU A 48 0.42 5.76 -15.01
CA GLU A 48 -0.29 5.82 -16.28
C GLU A 48 0.68 5.69 -17.46
N GLY A 49 0.32 4.86 -18.43
CA GLY A 49 1.12 4.66 -19.65
C GLY A 49 2.38 3.83 -19.43
N PHE A 50 3.53 4.28 -19.99
CA PHE A 50 4.78 3.54 -20.03
C PHE A 50 5.88 4.14 -19.16
N MET A 51 5.57 5.17 -18.38
CA MET A 51 6.53 5.89 -17.53
C MET A 51 6.41 5.44 -16.09
N GLU A 52 7.51 5.53 -15.34
CA GLU A 52 7.47 5.33 -13.89
C GLU A 52 6.53 6.34 -13.22
N GLY A 53 5.75 5.86 -12.25
CA GLY A 53 4.92 6.69 -11.40
C GLY A 53 5.69 7.15 -10.17
N ILE A 54 5.40 8.37 -9.74
CA ILE A 54 5.97 8.95 -8.52
C ILE A 54 4.84 9.45 -7.61
N LEU A 55 4.83 8.99 -6.37
CA LEU A 55 3.97 9.49 -5.31
C LEU A 55 4.85 10.05 -4.18
N VAL A 56 4.60 11.30 -3.78
CA VAL A 56 5.31 11.91 -2.66
C VAL A 56 4.29 12.28 -1.58
N THR A 57 4.55 11.86 -0.34
CA THR A 57 3.71 12.20 0.81
C THR A 57 4.02 13.62 1.29
N ARG A 58 3.12 14.18 2.10
CA ARG A 58 3.46 15.38 2.88
C ARG A 58 4.52 15.02 3.92
N PRO A 59 5.48 15.92 4.21
CA PRO A 59 6.42 15.73 5.30
C PRO A 59 5.69 15.65 6.66
N HIS A 60 6.18 14.81 7.54
CA HIS A 60 5.67 14.68 8.90
C HIS A 60 6.82 14.33 9.86
N HIS A 61 6.61 14.56 11.16
CA HIS A 61 7.59 14.19 12.17
C HIS A 61 7.78 12.68 12.19
N TRP A 62 9.04 12.24 12.04
CA TRP A 62 9.35 10.82 11.94
C TRP A 62 9.41 10.15 13.31
N HIS A 63 8.58 9.13 13.50
CA HIS A 63 8.53 8.29 14.69
C HIS A 63 8.48 6.80 14.35
N ALA A 64 8.72 6.45 13.08
CA ALA A 64 8.62 5.07 12.63
C ALA A 64 9.89 4.26 12.98
N ALA A 65 9.66 3.01 13.33
CA ALA A 65 10.69 1.97 13.42
C ALA A 65 10.81 1.17 12.12
N GLU A 66 9.71 1.06 11.37
CA GLU A 66 9.66 0.36 10.10
C GLU A 66 8.70 1.07 9.14
N VAL A 67 8.96 0.91 7.86
CA VAL A 67 8.04 1.24 6.77
C VAL A 67 7.58 -0.07 6.14
N ARG A 68 6.27 -0.24 6.02
CA ARG A 68 5.67 -1.42 5.40
C ARG A 68 4.74 -0.98 4.28
N VAL A 69 4.60 -1.81 3.25
CA VAL A 69 3.77 -1.51 2.08
C VAL A 69 2.83 -2.66 1.74
N ASN A 70 1.65 -2.30 1.27
CA ASN A 70 0.72 -3.19 0.60
C ASN A 70 0.82 -2.91 -0.90
N VAL A 71 1.34 -3.87 -1.66
CA VAL A 71 1.80 -3.63 -3.03
C VAL A 71 1.55 -4.85 -3.92
N HIS A 72 1.28 -4.58 -5.19
CA HIS A 72 1.42 -5.55 -6.28
C HIS A 72 2.46 -4.97 -7.25
N ALA A 73 3.71 -5.41 -7.15
CA ALA A 73 4.85 -4.84 -7.87
C ALA A 73 5.68 -5.96 -8.50
N LEU A 74 5.15 -6.58 -9.55
CA LEU A 74 5.79 -7.70 -10.25
C LEU A 74 6.49 -7.30 -11.55
N HIS A 75 6.34 -6.01 -11.98
CA HIS A 75 6.76 -5.54 -13.31
C HIS A 75 8.03 -4.68 -13.30
N GLY A 76 8.62 -4.42 -12.17
CA GLY A 76 9.87 -3.67 -12.08
C GLY A 76 10.22 -3.26 -10.67
N GLY A 77 9.25 -3.39 -9.79
CA GLY A 77 9.41 -3.19 -8.36
C GLY A 77 9.13 -1.77 -7.90
N LEU A 78 8.69 -1.71 -6.64
CA LEU A 78 8.51 -0.46 -5.91
C LEU A 78 9.83 -0.10 -5.21
N LYS A 79 10.21 1.18 -5.30
CA LYS A 79 11.29 1.78 -4.48
C LYS A 79 10.71 2.86 -3.60
N VAL A 80 11.32 3.04 -2.44
CA VAL A 80 10.93 4.08 -1.49
C VAL A 80 12.16 4.89 -1.09
N GLN A 81 12.07 6.22 -1.24
CA GLN A 81 13.06 7.16 -0.76
C GLN A 81 12.52 7.90 0.46
N LEU A 82 13.34 8.09 1.47
CA LEU A 82 13.06 9.01 2.56
C LEU A 82 13.78 10.33 2.30
N GLN A 83 13.04 11.44 2.30
CA GLN A 83 13.55 12.74 1.89
C GLN A 83 13.10 13.84 2.85
N ASP A 84 13.82 14.96 2.84
CA ASP A 84 13.46 16.15 3.57
C ASP A 84 12.33 16.95 2.90
N GLU A 85 11.94 18.08 3.48
CA GLU A 85 10.90 18.96 2.96
C GLU A 85 11.24 19.59 1.60
N MET A 86 12.51 19.62 1.22
CA MET A 86 13.00 20.13 -0.05
C MET A 86 13.17 19.05 -1.12
N GLY A 87 12.89 17.79 -0.78
CA GLY A 87 13.01 16.64 -1.69
C GLY A 87 14.40 16.01 -1.75
N HIS A 88 15.33 16.41 -0.89
CA HIS A 88 16.65 15.79 -0.83
C HIS A 88 16.60 14.49 -0.03
N ALA A 89 17.08 13.41 -0.62
CA ALA A 89 17.18 12.12 0.05
C ALA A 89 18.09 12.20 1.28
N PHE A 90 17.67 11.58 2.37
CA PHE A 90 18.57 11.34 3.48
C PHE A 90 19.66 10.33 3.06
N ALA A 91 20.89 10.55 3.54
CA ALA A 91 22.02 9.69 3.20
C ALA A 91 21.72 8.22 3.56
N GLY A 92 21.84 7.33 2.58
CA GLY A 92 21.54 5.91 2.71
C GLY A 92 20.07 5.52 2.57
N PHE A 93 19.16 6.48 2.31
CA PHE A 93 17.72 6.24 2.17
C PHE A 93 17.16 6.74 0.83
N GLY A 94 18.01 6.93 -0.18
CA GLY A 94 17.60 7.27 -1.53
C GLY A 94 17.06 6.09 -2.33
N ASP A 95 16.51 6.36 -3.54
CA ASP A 95 16.03 5.33 -4.47
C ASP A 95 17.11 4.27 -4.79
N ALA A 96 18.38 4.69 -4.89
CA ALA A 96 19.51 3.80 -5.17
C ALA A 96 19.92 2.92 -3.94
N ASP A 97 19.52 3.33 -2.77
CA ASP A 97 19.80 2.61 -1.51
C ASP A 97 18.66 1.67 -1.12
N CYS A 98 17.45 1.92 -1.62
CA CYS A 98 16.29 1.08 -1.37
C CYS A 98 16.46 -0.29 -2.04
N GLN A 99 16.20 -1.37 -1.30
CA GLN A 99 16.04 -2.68 -1.90
C GLN A 99 14.70 -2.70 -2.65
N PRO A 100 14.68 -2.88 -3.98
CA PRO A 100 13.42 -2.90 -4.73
C PRO A 100 12.49 -4.01 -4.24
N ILE A 101 11.22 -3.68 -4.06
CA ILE A 101 10.19 -4.63 -3.67
C ILE A 101 9.54 -5.18 -4.93
N CYS A 102 9.83 -6.45 -5.25
CA CYS A 102 9.27 -7.16 -6.39
C CYS A 102 8.36 -8.28 -5.88
N ALA A 103 7.18 -7.93 -5.38
CA ALA A 103 6.27 -8.86 -4.71
C ALA A 103 4.80 -8.47 -4.89
N ASP A 104 3.92 -9.44 -4.71
CA ASP A 104 2.49 -9.22 -4.40
C ASP A 104 2.29 -9.52 -2.91
N ALA A 105 2.34 -8.48 -2.09
CA ALA A 105 2.32 -8.60 -0.63
C ALA A 105 1.48 -7.50 0.02
N ILE A 106 0.83 -7.83 1.13
CA ILE A 106 0.00 -6.87 1.88
C ILE A 106 0.75 -6.17 3.01
N ASP A 107 1.93 -6.66 3.39
CA ASP A 107 2.68 -6.20 4.57
C ASP A 107 4.19 -6.41 4.38
N GLU A 108 4.74 -5.94 3.26
CA GLU A 108 6.15 -6.07 2.94
C GLU A 108 6.98 -4.98 3.61
N VAL A 109 8.09 -5.36 4.23
CA VAL A 109 9.00 -4.41 4.88
C VAL A 109 9.91 -3.75 3.86
N VAL A 110 9.95 -2.43 3.86
CA VAL A 110 10.89 -1.67 3.05
C VAL A 110 12.25 -1.62 3.74
N THR A 111 13.30 -1.94 3.00
CA THR A 111 14.67 -1.93 3.52
C THR A 111 15.60 -1.08 2.67
N TRP A 112 16.61 -0.50 3.31
CA TRP A 112 17.64 0.33 2.68
C TRP A 112 19.03 -0.12 3.08
N LYS A 113 20.01 0.14 2.21
CA LYS A 113 21.43 -0.09 2.49
C LYS A 113 21.95 0.80 3.62
N GLY A 114 21.36 1.96 3.81
CA GLY A 114 21.72 2.94 4.84
C GLY A 114 21.34 2.56 6.27
N GLY A 115 20.61 1.45 6.44
CA GLY A 115 20.31 0.88 7.75
C GLY A 115 18.95 1.27 8.33
N ASP A 116 18.96 1.64 9.60
CA ASP A 116 17.77 1.74 10.43
C ASP A 116 17.06 3.11 10.31
N VAL A 117 15.82 3.10 9.89
CA VAL A 117 14.97 4.31 9.74
C VAL A 117 14.75 5.05 11.08
N ARG A 118 15.01 4.41 12.22
CA ARG A 118 14.97 5.05 13.55
C ARG A 118 16.01 6.14 13.70
N SER A 119 17.08 6.13 12.89
CA SER A 119 18.09 7.20 12.86
C SER A 119 17.52 8.55 12.41
N LEU A 120 16.32 8.56 11.80
CA LEU A 120 15.63 9.77 11.35
C LEU A 120 14.63 10.31 12.38
N GLN A 121 14.52 9.71 13.58
CA GLN A 121 13.55 10.14 14.59
C GLN A 121 13.64 11.64 14.90
N GLY A 122 12.46 12.26 14.99
CA GLY A 122 12.28 13.68 15.25
C GLY A 122 12.54 14.59 14.04
N ARG A 123 13.00 14.07 12.91
CA ARG A 123 13.18 14.84 11.67
C ARG A 123 11.84 14.95 10.92
N MET A 124 11.73 15.98 10.08
CA MET A 124 10.65 16.09 9.10
C MET A 124 11.01 15.20 7.89
N VAL A 125 10.18 14.22 7.61
CA VAL A 125 10.43 13.23 6.55
C VAL A 125 9.20 13.10 5.65
N ALA A 126 9.42 13.13 4.35
CA ALA A 126 8.48 12.71 3.33
C ALA A 126 8.92 11.39 2.71
N LEU A 127 7.95 10.54 2.35
CA LEU A 127 8.21 9.33 1.57
C LEU A 127 7.95 9.64 0.10
N LYS A 128 8.89 9.23 -0.75
CA LYS A 128 8.71 9.22 -2.19
C LYS A 128 8.68 7.75 -2.63
N PHE A 129 7.59 7.35 -3.24
CA PHE A 129 7.40 6.04 -3.85
C PHE A 129 7.62 6.17 -5.35
N THR A 130 8.46 5.30 -5.92
CA THR A 130 8.68 5.18 -7.36
C THR A 130 8.29 3.77 -7.78
N PHE A 131 7.40 3.63 -8.75
CA PHE A 131 6.89 2.33 -9.20
C PHE A 131 6.79 2.28 -10.70
N CYS A 132 7.03 1.09 -11.25
CA CYS A 132 6.95 0.83 -12.68
C CYS A 132 5.49 0.81 -13.17
N PRO A 133 5.24 0.95 -14.46
CA PRO A 133 3.91 0.72 -15.04
C PRO A 133 3.37 -0.65 -14.64
N GLU A 134 2.05 -0.71 -14.41
CA GLU A 134 1.30 -1.88 -13.95
C GLU A 134 1.54 -2.29 -12.49
N ASP A 135 2.58 -1.78 -11.82
CA ASP A 135 2.76 -1.95 -10.39
C ASP A 135 1.76 -1.07 -9.63
N LYS A 136 1.25 -1.57 -8.50
CA LYS A 136 0.20 -0.93 -7.70
C LYS A 136 0.64 -0.78 -6.26
N LEU A 137 0.50 0.43 -5.72
CA LEU A 137 0.63 0.69 -4.29
C LEU A 137 -0.76 0.89 -3.71
N TYR A 138 -1.17 0.05 -2.77
CA TYR A 138 -2.48 0.11 -2.10
C TYR A 138 -2.42 0.94 -0.81
N SER A 139 -1.45 0.65 0.04
CA SER A 139 -1.26 1.39 1.28
C SER A 139 0.20 1.32 1.75
N TYR A 140 0.56 2.19 2.69
CA TYR A 140 1.77 2.05 3.46
C TYR A 140 1.48 2.25 4.95
N THR A 141 2.28 1.62 5.78
CA THR A 141 2.18 1.70 7.23
C THR A 141 3.52 2.11 7.83
N LEU A 142 3.48 3.03 8.76
CA LEU A 142 4.60 3.43 9.58
C LEU A 142 4.43 2.80 10.96
N THR A 143 5.20 1.76 11.24
CA THR A 143 5.16 1.10 12.55
C THR A 143 5.87 2.00 13.56
N PRO A 144 5.23 2.43 14.66
CA PRO A 144 5.86 3.30 15.62
C PRO A 144 7.01 2.60 16.33
N SER A 145 8.04 3.36 16.67
CA SER A 145 9.06 2.89 17.63
C SER A 145 8.35 2.67 18.95
N GLY A 146 8.28 1.41 19.42
CA GLY A 146 7.67 1.12 20.71
C GLY A 146 8.27 2.03 21.78
N THR A 147 7.43 2.72 22.52
CA THR A 147 7.82 3.30 23.81
C THR A 147 8.15 2.13 24.72
N ALA A 148 9.43 1.99 25.06
CA ALA A 148 9.85 1.10 26.13
C ALA A 148 9.26 1.55 27.46
#